data_076c8ff134faeed10350085d0e3c90b2
#
_entry.id   076c8ff134faeed10350085d0e3c90b2
#
_cell.length_a   1.000
_cell.length_b   1.000
_cell.length_c   1.000
_cell.angle_alpha   90.00
_cell.angle_beta   90.00
_cell.angle_gamma   90.00
#
_symmetry.space_group_name_H-M   'P 1'
#
loop_
_entity.id
_entity.type
_entity.pdbx_description
1 polymer ?
#
loop_
_entity_poly.entity_id
_entity_poly.type
_entity_poly.pdbx_seq_one_letter_code
_entity_poly.pdbx_strand_id
1 'polypeptide(L)'
;MYRRFSLNDEKLEDFKRGNFMIRFLRFNAPFKSETEVHKKVNDMYIVYSGKAKVLLSDDYEGGREVEPYEIRGCNILNYETIDMKSGDVLFIPANTSHQLLVEEGSLTIVIIKIPEE
;
A
#
# COMPACT_ATOMS: atom_id res chain seq x y z
N MET A 1 -25.79 0.75 6.82
CA MET A 1 -25.21 -0.36 7.61
C MET A 1 -23.78 -0.06 7.98
N TYR A 2 -23.42 -0.40 9.17
CA TYR A 2 -22.06 -0.19 9.67
C TYR A 2 -21.32 -1.52 9.85
N ARG A 3 -20.00 -1.45 9.84
CA ARG A 3 -19.11 -2.60 10.05
C ARG A 3 -18.02 -2.24 11.02
N ARG A 4 -17.69 -3.16 11.92
CA ARG A 4 -16.58 -3.02 12.85
C ARG A 4 -15.54 -4.09 12.56
N PHE A 5 -14.27 -3.68 12.57
CA PHE A 5 -13.13 -4.60 12.40
C PHE A 5 -12.25 -4.52 13.64
N SER A 6 -11.70 -5.66 14.04
CA SER A 6 -10.69 -5.70 15.10
C SER A 6 -9.35 -6.08 14.50
N LEU A 7 -8.35 -5.21 14.67
CA LEU A 7 -7.00 -5.46 14.15
C LEU A 7 -6.28 -6.57 14.93
N ASN A 8 -6.87 -7.04 16.03
CA ASN A 8 -6.35 -8.16 16.79
C ASN A 8 -6.83 -9.51 16.26
N ASP A 9 -7.81 -9.52 15.37
CA ASP A 9 -8.30 -10.76 14.79
C ASP A 9 -7.25 -11.34 13.85
N GLU A 10 -7.05 -12.67 13.92
CA GLU A 10 -6.08 -13.35 13.09
C GLU A 10 -6.47 -13.43 11.62
N LYS A 11 -7.77 -13.40 11.35
CA LYS A 11 -8.31 -13.54 10.00
C LYS A 11 -9.21 -12.36 9.66
N LEU A 12 -8.60 -11.30 9.17
CA LEU A 12 -9.33 -10.17 8.62
C LEU A 12 -9.38 -10.31 7.10
N GLU A 13 -10.57 -10.20 6.57
CA GLU A 13 -10.78 -10.17 5.12
C GLU A 13 -10.87 -8.74 4.63
N ASP A 14 -10.48 -8.50 3.38
CA ASP A 14 -10.64 -7.20 2.76
C ASP A 14 -12.12 -6.80 2.75
N PHE A 15 -12.38 -5.52 3.02
CA PHE A 15 -13.72 -4.97 2.94
C PHE A 15 -13.83 -4.06 1.75
N LYS A 16 -14.84 -4.26 0.93
CA LYS A 16 -15.06 -3.46 -0.28
C LYS A 16 -16.50 -2.97 -0.32
N ARG A 17 -16.66 -1.70 -0.66
CA ARG A 17 -17.98 -1.12 -0.93
C ARG A 17 -17.85 -0.13 -2.08
N GLY A 18 -18.46 -0.45 -3.22
CA GLY A 18 -18.24 0.30 -4.45
C GLY A 18 -16.77 0.22 -4.85
N ASN A 19 -16.16 1.38 -5.04
CA ASN A 19 -14.73 1.48 -5.36
C ASN A 19 -13.85 1.75 -4.14
N PHE A 20 -14.46 1.85 -2.97
CA PHE A 20 -13.75 2.00 -1.69
C PHE A 20 -13.35 0.64 -1.17
N MET A 21 -12.13 0.50 -0.67
CA MET A 21 -11.64 -0.77 -0.13
C MET A 21 -10.77 -0.53 1.09
N ILE A 22 -10.88 -1.43 2.07
CA ILE A 22 -9.95 -1.52 3.19
C ILE A 22 -9.30 -2.90 3.10
N ARG A 23 -7.97 -2.93 3.08
CA ARG A 23 -7.20 -4.16 3.07
C ARG A 23 -6.44 -4.32 4.39
N PHE A 24 -6.44 -5.54 4.90
CA PHE A 24 -5.71 -5.91 6.11
C PHE A 24 -4.63 -6.91 5.73
N LEU A 25 -3.37 -6.51 5.83
CA LEU A 25 -2.27 -7.32 5.31
C LEU A 25 -1.22 -7.57 6.39
N ARG A 26 -0.63 -8.76 6.35
CA ARG A 26 0.49 -9.14 7.20
C ARG A 26 1.59 -9.71 6.32
N PHE A 27 2.81 -9.25 6.56
CA PHE A 27 3.97 -9.70 5.81
C PHE A 27 5.09 -10.05 6.77
N ASN A 28 5.78 -11.15 6.50
CA ASN A 28 6.97 -11.54 7.22
C ASN A 28 8.20 -11.21 6.36
N ALA A 29 9.23 -10.67 6.99
CA ALA A 29 10.49 -10.39 6.32
C ALA A 29 11.18 -11.69 5.86
N PRO A 30 11.91 -11.69 4.74
CA PRO A 30 12.02 -10.58 3.81
C PRO A 30 10.81 -10.50 2.86
N PHE A 31 10.28 -9.31 2.67
CA PHE A 31 9.19 -9.10 1.73
C PHE A 31 9.45 -7.84 0.91
N LYS A 32 9.19 -7.94 -0.38
CA LYS A 32 9.32 -6.84 -1.32
C LYS A 32 8.18 -6.93 -2.31
N SER A 33 7.31 -5.92 -2.32
CA SER A 33 6.21 -5.89 -3.28
C SER A 33 6.72 -5.58 -4.69
N GLU A 34 5.91 -5.87 -5.71
CA GLU A 34 6.12 -5.26 -7.00
C GLU A 34 5.95 -3.75 -6.87
N THR A 35 6.60 -3.00 -7.76
CA THR A 35 6.33 -1.58 -7.88
C THR A 35 4.94 -1.39 -8.47
N GLU A 36 4.22 -0.37 -7.99
CA GLU A 36 2.83 -0.14 -8.39
C GLU A 36 2.58 1.35 -8.67
N VAL A 37 1.69 1.62 -9.61
CA VAL A 37 1.12 2.94 -9.83
C VAL A 37 -0.38 2.77 -10.01
N HIS A 38 -1.15 3.44 -9.16
CA HIS A 38 -2.61 3.48 -9.27
C HIS A 38 -2.99 4.84 -9.85
N LYS A 39 -3.59 4.86 -11.02
CA LYS A 39 -3.93 6.13 -11.70
C LYS A 39 -5.25 6.74 -11.22
N LYS A 40 -6.11 5.93 -10.61
CA LYS A 40 -7.45 6.34 -10.18
C LYS A 40 -7.74 6.06 -8.71
N VAL A 41 -6.71 5.72 -7.94
CA VAL A 41 -6.86 5.36 -6.53
C VAL A 41 -5.76 6.01 -5.72
N ASN A 42 -6.15 6.59 -4.58
CA ASN A 42 -5.23 7.04 -3.56
C ASN A 42 -5.12 5.94 -2.51
N ASP A 43 -3.93 5.72 -1.97
CA ASP A 43 -3.72 4.75 -0.89
C ASP A 43 -3.42 5.48 0.41
N MET A 44 -4.00 5.00 1.50
CA MET A 44 -3.59 5.40 2.83
C MET A 44 -3.06 4.18 3.55
N TYR A 45 -1.78 4.20 3.91
CA TYR A 45 -1.13 3.14 4.67
C TYR A 45 -1.16 3.49 6.15
N ILE A 46 -1.59 2.55 6.98
CA ILE A 46 -1.60 2.69 8.42
C ILE A 46 -0.86 1.49 9.01
N VAL A 47 0.29 1.72 9.62
CA VAL A 47 1.07 0.65 10.25
C VAL A 47 0.51 0.38 11.64
N TYR A 48 -0.04 -0.82 11.82
CA TYR A 48 -0.54 -1.26 13.12
C TYR A 48 0.59 -1.79 14.00
N SER A 49 1.45 -2.64 13.42
CA SER A 49 2.62 -3.17 14.15
C SER A 49 3.75 -3.48 13.18
N GLY A 50 4.97 -3.41 13.69
CA GLY A 50 6.17 -3.68 12.91
C GLY A 50 6.74 -2.45 12.24
N LYS A 51 7.60 -2.70 11.26
CA LYS A 51 8.32 -1.66 10.51
C LYS A 51 8.29 -1.96 9.03
N ALA A 52 8.34 -0.91 8.24
CA ALA A 52 8.42 -1.03 6.79
C ALA A 52 9.18 0.15 6.20
N LYS A 53 9.62 -0.02 4.97
CA LYS A 53 10.12 1.08 4.14
C LYS A 53 9.22 1.19 2.92
N VAL A 54 8.93 2.42 2.51
CA VAL A 54 8.14 2.66 1.31
C VAL A 54 8.97 3.56 0.40
N LEU A 55 9.20 3.09 -0.84
CA LEU A 55 9.82 3.89 -1.88
C LEU A 55 8.72 4.62 -2.63
N LEU A 56 8.91 5.90 -2.89
CA LEU A 56 7.89 6.76 -3.52
C LEU A 56 8.51 7.71 -4.53
N SER A 57 7.87 7.87 -5.67
CA SER A 57 8.27 8.88 -6.66
C SER A 57 7.13 9.19 -7.62
N ASP A 58 7.05 10.46 -8.03
CA ASP A 58 6.18 10.87 -9.14
C ASP A 58 6.81 10.54 -10.49
N ASP A 59 8.09 10.16 -10.49
CA ASP A 59 8.86 9.87 -11.69
C ASP A 59 9.09 8.37 -11.82
N TYR A 60 8.60 7.78 -12.88
CA TYR A 60 8.76 6.35 -13.15
C TYR A 60 8.73 6.09 -14.63
N GLU A 61 9.21 4.93 -15.04
CA GLU A 61 9.18 4.50 -16.44
C GLU A 61 8.88 3.01 -16.54
N GLY A 62 8.34 2.62 -17.70
CA GLY A 62 8.05 1.21 -17.97
C GLY A 62 6.92 0.66 -17.14
N GLY A 63 6.96 -0.65 -16.95
CA GLY A 63 5.88 -1.36 -16.30
C GLY A 63 4.87 -1.90 -17.30
N ARG A 64 3.86 -2.58 -16.78
CA ARG A 64 2.77 -3.14 -17.58
C ARG A 64 1.43 -2.78 -16.95
N GLU A 65 0.47 -2.49 -17.77
CA GLU A 65 -0.90 -2.26 -17.31
C GLU A 65 -1.56 -3.62 -17.09
N VAL A 66 -1.79 -3.99 -15.82
CA VAL A 66 -2.36 -5.29 -15.45
C VAL A 66 -3.88 -5.25 -15.43
N GLU A 67 -4.43 -4.08 -15.18
CA GLU A 67 -5.86 -3.77 -15.21
C GLU A 67 -5.97 -2.31 -15.65
N PRO A 68 -7.15 -1.83 -16.09
CA PRO A 68 -7.31 -0.41 -16.41
C PRO A 68 -6.87 0.47 -15.24
N TYR A 69 -5.97 1.40 -15.53
CA TYR A 69 -5.42 2.38 -14.57
C TYR A 69 -4.51 1.80 -13.48
N GLU A 70 -4.07 0.53 -13.64
CA GLU A 70 -3.15 -0.13 -12.69
C GLU A 70 -1.89 -0.59 -13.40
N ILE A 71 -0.74 -0.04 -13.00
CA ILE A 71 0.56 -0.38 -13.58
C ILE A 71 1.39 -1.09 -12.52
N ARG A 72 2.08 -2.17 -12.93
CA ARG A 72 3.01 -2.91 -12.08
C ARG A 72 4.33 -3.14 -12.79
N GLY A 73 5.39 -3.31 -11.99
CA GLY A 73 6.70 -3.63 -12.49
C GLY A 73 7.43 -2.47 -13.13
N CYS A 74 7.03 -1.22 -12.86
CA CYS A 74 7.73 -0.04 -13.35
C CYS A 74 9.04 0.17 -12.61
N ASN A 75 9.95 0.96 -13.21
CA ASN A 75 11.14 1.44 -12.54
C ASN A 75 10.82 2.76 -11.86
N ILE A 76 11.01 2.82 -10.55
CA ILE A 76 10.82 4.05 -9.78
C ILE A 76 12.09 4.88 -9.88
N LEU A 77 11.97 6.10 -10.38
CA LEU A 77 13.10 7.00 -10.61
C LEU A 77 13.10 8.11 -9.56
N ASN A 78 14.31 8.53 -9.14
CA ASN A 78 14.47 9.65 -8.20
C ASN A 78 13.58 9.52 -6.96
N TYR A 79 13.53 8.32 -6.39
CA TYR A 79 12.62 8.02 -5.30
C TYR A 79 13.09 8.54 -3.95
N GLU A 80 12.12 8.78 -3.08
CA GLU A 80 12.34 8.97 -1.66
C GLU A 80 12.05 7.65 -0.94
N THR A 81 12.73 7.43 0.17
CA THR A 81 12.47 6.29 1.05
C THR A 81 11.86 6.82 2.34
N ILE A 82 10.70 6.30 2.70
CA ILE A 82 10.03 6.65 3.95
C ILE A 82 10.06 5.43 4.87
N ASP A 83 10.65 5.62 6.06
CA ASP A 83 10.62 4.61 7.11
C ASP A 83 9.32 4.74 7.87
N MET A 84 8.62 3.61 8.04
CA MET A 84 7.38 3.56 8.78
C MET A 84 7.48 2.60 9.95
N LYS A 85 6.84 2.93 11.04
CA LYS A 85 6.74 2.10 12.23
C LYS A 85 5.32 2.15 12.78
N SER A 86 5.06 1.34 13.78
CA SER A 86 3.75 1.26 14.44
C SER A 86 3.19 2.65 14.76
N GLY A 87 1.97 2.91 14.32
CA GLY A 87 1.27 4.16 14.50
C GLY A 87 1.45 5.17 13.38
N ASP A 88 2.33 4.92 12.42
CA ASP A 88 2.55 5.85 11.31
C ASP A 88 1.47 5.69 10.23
N VAL A 89 1.12 6.82 9.62
CA VAL A 89 0.15 6.90 8.53
C VAL A 89 0.82 7.60 7.34
N LEU A 90 0.66 7.02 6.16
CA LEU A 90 1.21 7.58 4.92
C LEU A 90 0.12 7.65 3.86
N PHE A 91 -0.10 8.83 3.31
CA PHE A 91 -1.02 9.00 2.19
C PHE A 91 -0.23 9.01 0.88
N ILE A 92 -0.60 8.14 -0.05
CA ILE A 92 0.02 8.03 -1.37
C ILE A 92 -1.01 8.44 -2.41
N PRO A 93 -0.88 9.62 -3.01
CA PRO A 93 -1.84 10.06 -4.01
C PRO A 93 -1.77 9.23 -5.30
N ALA A 94 -2.85 9.21 -6.04
CA ALA A 94 -2.89 8.58 -7.35
C ALA A 94 -1.73 9.09 -8.22
N ASN A 95 -1.23 8.25 -9.11
CA ASN A 95 -0.12 8.53 -10.03
C ASN A 95 1.27 8.59 -9.36
N THR A 96 1.37 8.20 -8.10
CA THR A 96 2.66 8.09 -7.41
C THR A 96 3.11 6.63 -7.45
N SER A 97 4.28 6.38 -8.04
CA SER A 97 4.86 5.03 -8.02
C SER A 97 5.35 4.70 -6.62
N HIS A 98 5.16 3.46 -6.20
CA HIS A 98 5.55 3.07 -4.84
C HIS A 98 5.88 1.58 -4.75
N GLN A 99 6.63 1.23 -3.71
CA GLN A 99 7.02 -0.14 -3.42
C GLN A 99 7.17 -0.30 -1.90
N LEU A 100 6.63 -1.39 -1.36
CA LEU A 100 6.69 -1.71 0.06
C LEU A 100 7.77 -2.73 0.33
N LEU A 101 8.61 -2.48 1.33
CA LEU A 101 9.68 -3.36 1.75
C LEU A 101 9.55 -3.69 3.23
N VAL A 102 9.67 -4.97 3.58
CA VAL A 102 9.75 -5.44 4.96
C VAL A 102 11.08 -6.18 5.11
N GLU A 103 12.04 -5.54 5.74
CA GLU A 103 13.42 -6.05 5.82
C GLU A 103 13.68 -6.89 7.07
N GLU A 104 12.92 -6.68 8.13
CA GLU A 104 13.05 -7.44 9.37
C GLU A 104 11.71 -7.61 10.06
N GLY A 105 11.56 -8.69 10.83
CA GLY A 105 10.36 -8.95 11.62
C GLY A 105 9.11 -9.17 10.79
N SER A 106 8.00 -8.69 11.33
CA SER A 106 6.67 -8.80 10.71
C SER A 106 6.01 -7.43 10.65
N LEU A 107 5.22 -7.21 9.61
CA LEU A 107 4.45 -5.99 9.42
C LEU A 107 2.97 -6.34 9.41
N THR A 108 2.17 -5.63 10.21
CA THR A 108 0.72 -5.61 10.08
C THR A 108 0.31 -4.22 9.63
N ILE A 109 -0.33 -4.13 8.49
CA ILE A 109 -0.65 -2.86 7.85
C ILE A 109 -2.10 -2.87 7.36
N VAL A 110 -2.74 -1.71 7.50
CA VAL A 110 -4.07 -1.45 6.94
C VAL A 110 -3.85 -0.53 5.76
N ILE A 111 -4.41 -0.89 4.61
CA ILE A 111 -4.37 -0.06 3.41
C ILE A 111 -5.79 0.32 3.04
N ILE A 112 -6.06 1.62 3.05
CA ILE A 112 -7.36 2.14 2.64
C ILE A 112 -7.21 2.66 1.22
N LYS A 113 -8.02 2.12 0.31
CA LYS A 113 -8.04 2.52 -1.09
C LYS A 113 -9.20 3.48 -1.32
N ILE A 114 -8.86 4.71 -1.67
CA ILE A 114 -9.81 5.81 -1.82
C ILE A 114 -9.85 6.20 -3.29
N PRO A 115 -11.01 6.04 -3.95
CA PRO A 115 -11.12 6.40 -5.36
C PRO A 115 -10.76 7.87 -5.60
N GLU A 116 -10.03 8.13 -6.66
CA GLU A 116 -9.78 9.47 -7.15
C GLU A 116 -11.00 9.93 -7.94
N GLU A 117 -11.46 11.12 -7.64
CA GLU A 117 -12.62 11.69 -8.33
C GLU A 117 -12.26 12.49 -9.57
#